data_0bb363829b5c3c93340a9fadd0b88a0e
#
_entry.id   0bb363829b5c3c93340a9fadd0b88a0e
#
_cell.length_a   1.000
_cell.length_b   1.000
_cell.length_c   1.000
_cell.angle_alpha   90.00
_cell.angle_beta   90.00
_cell.angle_gamma   90.00
#
_symmetry.space_group_name_H-M   'P 1'
#
loop_
_entity.id
_entity.type
_entity.pdbx_description
1 polymer ?
#
loop_
_entity_poly.entity_id
_entity_poly.type
_entity_poly.pdbx_seq_one_letter_code
_entity_poly.pdbx_strand_id
1 'polypeptide(L)'
;MNIKELKNAVILFAGDSGDGIQLTGAQFSQTVAFFGNDLNTLPDFPAEIRAPSGTIAGVSGFQIHFGSKEINSPGDTCDVLVAMNAAALKKNISKVKEAGIIICNSAGFDRKNLNLAGYEASPLEALSGDFTVYEIDITKNTMEALKETSLSQKEKDRSKNMFALGFIYWLFSKDIEQTKQHIEEYFSKKPEIRDANLSVLKAGYQYSEIAEIFTERYSVEKAEMQEGTYRSISGNEAVVLGILSAAQKAGLEVFYGGYPITPASDILHHLAKYKPLGVKTFQAEDEIAAMTSIIGASFAGDLGVTATSGPGMALKTEGLGLGFMLELPMVIINVQRGGPSTGLPTKTEQADLLQAVHGRNGEAPIPVIAPQSPSDCFEAAFEAAKIALEYTTPVILLSDGYLGNGTEPWLIPNFENLPKIQSPFIKEPDENEYLPYLRGENLSRKIAVPGTKGKEHIVGGLEKQENTGNVSYDAENHQKMVKLRAEKFNNIKHSYAPLTLDQGEENANILILSWGSSYGSIRDAVKNLLQDNVSVAHLQLRNLAPFPQDLGEKLGKFKKIIIPEINNGQLIHLIQDEYQIKCIPFNKIKGTPFLSSEIEEFVKEESTK
;
A
#
# COMPACT_ATOMS: atom_id res chain seq x y z
N MET A 1 8.97 26.42 -29.71
CA MET A 1 8.19 25.21 -29.43
C MET A 1 7.02 25.61 -28.51
N ASN A 2 5.82 25.10 -28.76
CA ASN A 2 4.63 25.44 -27.97
C ASN A 2 4.63 24.61 -26.68
N ILE A 3 4.32 25.24 -25.52
CA ILE A 3 4.11 24.55 -24.24
C ILE A 3 2.61 24.49 -24.00
N LYS A 4 2.08 23.27 -23.93
CA LYS A 4 0.68 23.02 -23.64
C LYS A 4 0.50 22.75 -22.15
N GLU A 5 -0.32 23.53 -21.52
CA GLU A 5 -0.68 23.35 -20.12
C GLU A 5 -1.70 22.21 -19.95
N LEU A 6 -1.41 21.30 -19.04
CA LEU A 6 -2.26 20.16 -18.68
C LEU A 6 -2.68 20.28 -17.20
N LYS A 7 -3.92 19.88 -16.91
CA LYS A 7 -4.38 19.78 -15.52
C LYS A 7 -3.78 18.57 -14.78
N ASN A 8 -3.60 17.48 -15.49
CA ASN A 8 -2.94 16.27 -15.03
C ASN A 8 -2.36 15.49 -16.21
N ALA A 9 -1.50 14.53 -15.93
CA ALA A 9 -0.96 13.59 -16.91
C ALA A 9 -0.67 12.23 -16.26
N VAL A 10 -0.80 11.18 -17.06
CA VAL A 10 -0.43 9.81 -16.67
C VAL A 10 0.69 9.32 -17.56
N ILE A 11 1.81 8.91 -16.96
CA ILE A 11 2.96 8.33 -17.65
C ILE A 11 3.14 6.88 -17.19
N LEU A 12 3.34 5.97 -18.14
CA LEU A 12 3.66 4.58 -17.87
C LEU A 12 5.05 4.25 -18.42
N PHE A 13 6.00 4.00 -17.53
CA PHE A 13 7.31 3.43 -17.87
C PHE A 13 7.20 1.91 -17.89
N ALA A 14 7.65 1.25 -18.94
CA ALA A 14 7.59 -0.20 -19.08
C ALA A 14 8.85 -0.78 -19.77
N GLY A 15 9.36 -1.88 -19.22
CA GLY A 15 10.55 -2.57 -19.70
C GLY A 15 10.79 -3.87 -18.94
N ASP A 16 11.93 -4.50 -19.15
CA ASP A 16 12.31 -5.67 -18.37
C ASP A 16 12.65 -5.30 -16.91
N SER A 17 12.56 -6.27 -16.00
CA SER A 17 12.92 -6.09 -14.58
C SER A 17 14.34 -5.52 -14.39
N GLY A 18 15.28 -5.79 -15.31
CA GLY A 18 16.66 -5.28 -15.28
C GLY A 18 16.85 -3.87 -15.84
N ASP A 19 15.84 -3.28 -16.45
CA ASP A 19 15.93 -1.98 -17.15
C ASP A 19 15.85 -0.77 -16.20
N GLY A 20 15.69 -0.99 -14.89
CA GLY A 20 15.62 0.08 -13.89
C GLY A 20 14.30 0.87 -13.91
N ILE A 21 13.21 0.29 -14.40
CA ILE A 21 11.90 0.93 -14.55
C ILE A 21 11.37 1.48 -13.24
N GLN A 22 11.48 0.70 -12.14
CA GLN A 22 11.02 1.13 -10.81
C GLN A 22 11.81 2.36 -10.32
N LEU A 23 13.12 2.39 -10.56
CA LEU A 23 13.96 3.54 -10.19
C LEU A 23 13.59 4.78 -11.02
N THR A 24 13.37 4.62 -12.33
CA THR A 24 12.96 5.73 -13.21
C THR A 24 11.65 6.35 -12.76
N GLY A 25 10.63 5.52 -12.51
CA GLY A 25 9.33 5.99 -12.04
C GLY A 25 9.42 6.67 -10.68
N ALA A 26 10.14 6.08 -9.73
CA ALA A 26 10.33 6.66 -8.40
C ALA A 26 11.06 8.02 -8.46
N GLN A 27 12.09 8.17 -9.30
CA GLN A 27 12.80 9.44 -9.49
C GLN A 27 11.90 10.52 -10.09
N PHE A 28 11.13 10.16 -11.11
CA PHE A 28 10.16 11.09 -11.70
C PHE A 28 9.10 11.51 -10.67
N SER A 29 8.57 10.57 -9.90
CA SER A 29 7.59 10.84 -8.83
C SER A 29 8.14 11.81 -7.78
N GLN A 30 9.38 11.61 -7.32
CA GLN A 30 10.03 12.51 -6.37
C GLN A 30 10.20 13.93 -6.95
N THR A 31 10.56 14.03 -8.22
CA THR A 31 10.73 15.32 -8.88
C THR A 31 9.41 16.07 -9.01
N VAL A 32 8.32 15.41 -9.47
CA VAL A 32 7.02 16.10 -9.59
C VAL A 32 6.44 16.47 -8.23
N ALA A 33 6.64 15.64 -7.19
CA ALA A 33 6.30 15.98 -5.81
C ALA A 33 7.07 17.21 -5.32
N PHE A 34 8.37 17.29 -5.59
CA PHE A 34 9.20 18.44 -5.24
C PHE A 34 8.71 19.73 -5.90
N PHE A 35 8.24 19.66 -7.14
CA PHE A 35 7.64 20.80 -7.82
C PHE A 35 6.21 21.13 -7.35
N GLY A 36 5.69 20.40 -6.37
CA GLY A 36 4.40 20.65 -5.72
C GLY A 36 3.20 20.11 -6.48
N ASN A 37 3.39 19.16 -7.37
CA ASN A 37 2.28 18.43 -7.95
C ASN A 37 1.72 17.39 -6.95
N ASP A 38 0.42 17.18 -6.97
CA ASP A 38 -0.18 16.00 -6.37
C ASP A 38 0.03 14.79 -7.29
N LEU A 39 0.14 13.60 -6.71
CA LEU A 39 0.43 12.39 -7.48
C LEU A 39 -0.05 11.11 -6.80
N ASN A 40 -0.25 10.08 -7.64
CA ASN A 40 -0.44 8.70 -7.19
C ASN A 40 0.33 7.75 -8.13
N THR A 41 0.89 6.68 -7.58
CA THR A 41 1.71 5.75 -8.36
C THR A 41 1.25 4.31 -8.25
N LEU A 42 1.45 3.54 -9.32
CA LEU A 42 1.23 2.09 -9.36
C LEU A 42 2.48 1.39 -9.89
N PRO A 43 3.38 0.95 -9.02
CA PRO A 43 4.45 0.02 -9.38
C PRO A 43 3.88 -1.34 -9.79
N ASP A 44 4.17 -1.80 -11.01
CA ASP A 44 3.80 -3.12 -11.52
C ASP A 44 5.06 -3.99 -11.67
N PHE A 45 5.23 -4.94 -10.75
CA PHE A 45 6.34 -5.88 -10.79
C PHE A 45 6.02 -7.05 -11.71
N PRO A 46 7.05 -7.70 -12.31
CA PRO A 46 6.86 -8.87 -13.16
C PRO A 46 6.03 -9.94 -12.47
N ALA A 47 5.18 -10.61 -13.23
CA ALA A 47 4.41 -11.73 -12.72
C ALA A 47 5.32 -12.90 -12.30
N GLU A 48 6.43 -13.07 -12.98
CA GLU A 48 7.45 -14.08 -12.72
C GLU A 48 8.81 -13.42 -12.42
N ILE A 49 9.34 -13.63 -11.23
CA ILE A 49 10.57 -13.00 -10.72
C ILE A 49 11.82 -13.33 -11.58
N ARG A 50 11.81 -14.47 -12.27
CA ARG A 50 12.93 -14.95 -13.11
C ARG A 50 12.53 -15.19 -14.56
N ALA A 51 11.51 -14.49 -15.05
CA ALA A 51 11.14 -14.57 -16.46
C ALA A 51 12.32 -14.16 -17.35
N PRO A 52 12.51 -14.83 -18.51
CA PRO A 52 13.50 -14.42 -19.47
C PRO A 52 13.25 -12.98 -19.96
N SER A 53 14.35 -12.23 -20.13
CA SER A 53 14.31 -10.87 -20.69
C SER A 53 13.65 -10.86 -22.08
N GLY A 54 12.84 -9.84 -22.35
CA GLY A 54 12.10 -9.68 -23.60
C GLY A 54 10.79 -10.45 -23.68
N THR A 55 10.39 -11.18 -22.63
CA THR A 55 9.09 -11.88 -22.55
C THR A 55 8.04 -11.05 -21.82
N ILE A 56 6.75 -11.24 -22.15
CA ILE A 56 5.63 -10.52 -21.53
C ILE A 56 5.59 -10.75 -20.02
N ALA A 57 5.90 -11.96 -19.54
CA ALA A 57 5.91 -12.30 -18.12
C ALA A 57 6.99 -11.54 -17.32
N GLY A 58 8.10 -11.13 -17.96
CA GLY A 58 9.21 -10.38 -17.35
C GLY A 58 9.05 -8.87 -17.35
N VAL A 59 7.96 -8.35 -17.93
CA VAL A 59 7.74 -6.89 -18.03
C VAL A 59 7.41 -6.30 -16.68
N SER A 60 8.24 -5.35 -16.27
CA SER A 60 8.01 -4.41 -15.16
C SER A 60 7.36 -3.13 -15.69
N GLY A 61 6.48 -2.53 -14.91
CA GLY A 61 5.84 -1.25 -15.20
C GLY A 61 5.88 -0.30 -14.00
N PHE A 62 5.81 0.99 -14.27
CA PHE A 62 5.61 2.00 -13.24
C PHE A 62 4.71 3.10 -13.82
N GLN A 63 3.49 3.15 -13.31
CA GLN A 63 2.54 4.18 -13.70
C GLN A 63 2.55 5.31 -12.69
N ILE A 64 2.58 6.54 -13.16
CA ILE A 64 2.45 7.74 -12.34
C ILE A 64 1.36 8.63 -12.93
N HIS A 65 0.39 8.99 -12.10
CA HIS A 65 -0.59 10.03 -12.36
C HIS A 65 -0.22 11.24 -11.49
N PHE A 66 -0.09 12.40 -12.10
CA PHE A 66 0.25 13.62 -11.37
C PHE A 66 -0.52 14.81 -11.93
N GLY A 67 -0.78 15.82 -11.09
CA GLY A 67 -1.67 16.91 -11.49
C GLY A 67 -1.53 18.18 -10.66
N SER A 68 -2.26 19.21 -11.12
CA SER A 68 -2.45 20.50 -10.44
C SER A 68 -3.68 20.49 -9.50
N LYS A 69 -4.35 19.36 -9.38
CA LYS A 69 -5.48 19.10 -8.47
C LYS A 69 -5.28 17.78 -7.77
N GLU A 70 -6.14 17.48 -6.82
CA GLU A 70 -6.16 16.23 -6.07
C GLU A 70 -6.19 15.01 -7.01
N ILE A 71 -5.26 14.08 -6.79
CA ILE A 71 -5.06 12.83 -7.54
C ILE A 71 -5.29 11.66 -6.60
N ASN A 72 -6.37 10.91 -6.79
CA ASN A 72 -6.75 9.82 -5.89
C ASN A 72 -6.36 8.44 -6.41
N SER A 73 -6.17 8.28 -7.71
CA SER A 73 -5.89 7.00 -8.36
C SER A 73 -4.71 7.08 -9.33
N PRO A 74 -4.12 5.93 -9.70
CA PRO A 74 -3.04 5.90 -10.70
C PRO A 74 -3.49 6.28 -12.13
N GLY A 75 -4.79 6.49 -12.33
CA GLY A 75 -5.40 6.75 -13.64
C GLY A 75 -5.71 5.48 -14.43
N ASP A 76 -6.78 5.53 -15.22
CA ASP A 76 -7.28 4.39 -16.00
C ASP A 76 -6.42 4.12 -17.24
N THR A 77 -6.03 5.18 -17.94
CA THR A 77 -5.21 5.14 -19.16
C THR A 77 -4.03 6.10 -19.04
N CYS A 78 -2.97 5.86 -19.82
CA CYS A 78 -1.81 6.72 -19.83
C CYS A 78 -1.77 7.65 -21.06
N ASP A 79 -1.33 8.90 -20.84
CA ASP A 79 -1.05 9.89 -21.89
C ASP A 79 0.25 9.56 -22.63
N VAL A 80 1.23 9.00 -21.90
CA VAL A 80 2.54 8.64 -22.42
C VAL A 80 2.93 7.24 -21.96
N LEU A 81 3.24 6.36 -22.90
CA LEU A 81 3.88 5.07 -22.67
C LEU A 81 5.34 5.13 -23.10
N VAL A 82 6.27 4.84 -22.20
CA VAL A 82 7.68 4.62 -22.49
C VAL A 82 7.94 3.12 -22.51
N ALA A 83 8.12 2.54 -23.71
CA ALA A 83 8.32 1.11 -23.90
C ALA A 83 9.78 0.80 -24.25
N MET A 84 10.51 0.16 -23.35
CA MET A 84 11.93 -0.16 -23.54
C MET A 84 12.14 -1.34 -24.51
N ASN A 85 11.11 -2.14 -24.76
CA ASN A 85 11.15 -3.25 -25.72
C ASN A 85 9.74 -3.65 -26.22
N ALA A 86 9.68 -4.56 -27.18
CA ALA A 86 8.44 -5.04 -27.79
C ALA A 86 7.48 -5.72 -26.81
N ALA A 87 7.98 -6.44 -25.80
CA ALA A 87 7.14 -7.08 -24.79
C ALA A 87 6.47 -6.03 -23.89
N ALA A 88 7.20 -4.98 -23.52
CA ALA A 88 6.68 -3.85 -22.75
C ALA A 88 5.55 -3.12 -23.49
N LEU A 89 5.73 -2.90 -24.79
CA LEU A 89 4.68 -2.33 -25.66
C LEU A 89 3.46 -3.26 -25.70
N LYS A 90 3.64 -4.54 -26.00
CA LYS A 90 2.53 -5.50 -26.15
C LYS A 90 1.67 -5.62 -24.89
N LYS A 91 2.32 -5.64 -23.71
CA LYS A 91 1.62 -5.74 -22.42
C LYS A 91 0.79 -4.49 -22.12
N ASN A 92 1.21 -3.31 -22.57
CA ASN A 92 0.66 -2.05 -22.08
C ASN A 92 -0.01 -1.18 -23.15
N ILE A 93 -0.02 -1.56 -24.41
CA ILE A 93 -0.61 -0.75 -25.50
C ILE A 93 -2.09 -0.44 -25.26
N SER A 94 -2.85 -1.37 -24.71
CA SER A 94 -4.27 -1.17 -24.40
C SER A 94 -4.55 -0.15 -23.28
N LYS A 95 -3.51 0.27 -22.56
CA LYS A 95 -3.61 1.32 -21.54
C LYS A 95 -3.34 2.72 -22.09
N VAL A 96 -2.85 2.85 -23.31
CA VAL A 96 -2.59 4.15 -23.93
C VAL A 96 -3.91 4.72 -24.42
N LYS A 97 -4.22 5.96 -24.04
CA LYS A 97 -5.44 6.61 -24.51
C LYS A 97 -5.38 6.94 -26.01
N GLU A 98 -6.53 7.16 -26.63
CA GLU A 98 -6.60 7.60 -28.01
C GLU A 98 -5.72 8.82 -28.28
N ALA A 99 -5.00 8.83 -29.40
CA ALA A 99 -4.00 9.84 -29.76
C ALA A 99 -2.87 10.06 -28.72
N GLY A 100 -2.69 9.13 -27.79
CA GLY A 100 -1.62 9.19 -26.79
C GLY A 100 -0.22 9.04 -27.41
N ILE A 101 0.80 9.28 -26.60
CA ILE A 101 2.20 9.24 -27.01
C ILE A 101 2.82 7.89 -26.64
N ILE A 102 3.50 7.28 -27.60
CA ILE A 102 4.28 6.06 -27.41
C ILE A 102 5.75 6.36 -27.73
N ILE A 103 6.62 6.17 -26.75
CA ILE A 103 8.06 6.35 -26.90
C ILE A 103 8.72 4.98 -26.82
N CYS A 104 9.32 4.54 -27.92
CA CYS A 104 9.94 3.23 -28.04
C CYS A 104 11.46 3.31 -28.11
N ASN A 105 12.15 2.48 -27.33
CA ASN A 105 13.58 2.24 -27.54
C ASN A 105 13.75 1.31 -28.76
N SER A 106 14.13 1.84 -29.92
CA SER A 106 14.18 1.09 -31.18
C SER A 106 15.08 -0.16 -31.14
N ALA A 107 16.17 -0.14 -30.34
CA ALA A 107 17.01 -1.30 -30.09
C ALA A 107 16.27 -2.49 -29.43
N GLY A 108 15.14 -2.24 -28.76
CA GLY A 108 14.28 -3.26 -28.14
C GLY A 108 13.25 -3.88 -29.10
N PHE A 109 13.29 -3.54 -30.40
CA PHE A 109 12.34 -4.01 -31.43
C PHE A 109 13.02 -4.78 -32.56
N ASP A 110 14.19 -5.35 -32.29
CA ASP A 110 14.84 -6.27 -33.23
C ASP A 110 14.03 -7.57 -33.40
N ARG A 111 14.37 -8.35 -34.44
CA ARG A 111 13.63 -9.58 -34.76
C ARG A 111 13.54 -10.57 -33.59
N LYS A 112 14.57 -10.65 -32.75
CA LYS A 112 14.59 -11.52 -31.56
C LYS A 112 13.59 -11.05 -30.53
N ASN A 113 13.59 -9.77 -30.17
CA ASN A 113 12.68 -9.19 -29.20
C ASN A 113 11.22 -9.22 -29.67
N LEU A 114 10.96 -8.97 -30.96
CA LEU A 114 9.65 -9.11 -31.58
C LEU A 114 9.12 -10.54 -31.43
N ASN A 115 9.94 -11.55 -31.78
CA ASN A 115 9.55 -12.95 -31.65
C ASN A 115 9.27 -13.36 -30.19
N LEU A 116 10.10 -12.93 -29.23
CA LEU A 116 9.89 -13.19 -27.81
C LEU A 116 8.59 -12.57 -27.28
N ALA A 117 8.24 -11.41 -27.79
CA ALA A 117 6.96 -10.74 -27.50
C ALA A 117 5.79 -11.35 -28.29
N GLY A 118 6.03 -12.26 -29.24
CA GLY A 118 5.00 -12.88 -30.07
C GLY A 118 4.43 -11.92 -31.14
N TYR A 119 5.27 -11.06 -31.71
CA TYR A 119 4.98 -10.28 -32.91
C TYR A 119 5.61 -10.95 -34.14
N GLU A 120 4.90 -11.01 -35.25
CA GLU A 120 5.41 -11.51 -36.54
C GLU A 120 6.23 -10.44 -37.28
N ALA A 121 5.84 -9.16 -37.11
CA ALA A 121 6.50 -7.98 -37.66
C ALA A 121 6.43 -6.82 -36.65
N SER A 122 7.22 -5.75 -36.91
CA SER A 122 7.16 -4.54 -36.04
C SER A 122 5.76 -3.92 -36.08
N PRO A 123 5.14 -3.66 -34.94
CA PRO A 123 3.83 -3.01 -34.88
C PRO A 123 3.90 -1.48 -35.03
N LEU A 124 5.09 -0.87 -34.99
CA LEU A 124 5.25 0.58 -34.79
C LEU A 124 4.67 1.41 -35.95
N GLU A 125 4.89 0.97 -37.20
CA GLU A 125 4.32 1.67 -38.34
C GLU A 125 2.78 1.66 -38.36
N ALA A 126 2.17 0.52 -37.99
CA ALA A 126 0.70 0.40 -37.91
C ALA A 126 0.13 1.26 -36.77
N LEU A 127 0.83 1.37 -35.65
CA LEU A 127 0.38 2.17 -34.51
C LEU A 127 0.45 3.68 -34.76
N SER A 128 1.26 4.15 -35.70
CA SER A 128 1.39 5.58 -36.03
C SER A 128 0.12 6.20 -36.63
N GLY A 129 -0.87 5.36 -37.00
CA GLY A 129 -2.20 5.82 -37.41
C GLY A 129 -3.10 6.26 -36.25
N ASP A 130 -2.96 5.61 -35.09
CA ASP A 130 -3.83 5.82 -33.91
C ASP A 130 -3.12 6.59 -32.78
N PHE A 131 -1.77 6.57 -32.77
CA PHE A 131 -0.93 7.13 -31.69
C PHE A 131 0.17 8.00 -32.27
N THR A 132 0.71 8.89 -31.44
CA THR A 132 1.96 9.59 -31.74
C THR A 132 3.15 8.74 -31.32
N VAL A 133 3.83 8.10 -32.29
CA VAL A 133 4.92 7.15 -32.01
C VAL A 133 6.27 7.82 -32.22
N TYR A 134 7.13 7.78 -31.20
CA TYR A 134 8.53 8.22 -31.26
C TYR A 134 9.46 7.02 -31.14
N GLU A 135 10.22 6.75 -32.18
CA GLU A 135 11.24 5.70 -32.18
C GLU A 135 12.61 6.31 -31.90
N ILE A 136 13.19 5.96 -30.76
CA ILE A 136 14.47 6.52 -30.30
C ILE A 136 15.42 5.37 -29.99
N ASP A 137 16.63 5.39 -30.51
CA ASP A 137 17.66 4.43 -30.11
C ASP A 137 18.29 4.85 -28.78
N ILE A 138 17.52 4.63 -27.69
CA ILE A 138 17.95 4.94 -26.31
C ILE A 138 19.24 4.20 -25.97
N THR A 139 19.37 2.95 -26.42
CA THR A 139 20.54 2.12 -26.14
C THR A 139 21.79 2.69 -26.80
N LYS A 140 21.75 3.01 -28.09
CA LYS A 140 22.89 3.60 -28.83
C LYS A 140 23.28 4.96 -28.24
N ASN A 141 22.30 5.83 -27.96
CA ASN A 141 22.58 7.15 -27.40
C ASN A 141 23.18 7.06 -25.98
N THR A 142 22.77 6.07 -25.19
CA THR A 142 23.39 5.79 -23.88
C THR A 142 24.84 5.35 -24.04
N MET A 143 25.13 4.44 -25.00
CA MET A 143 26.48 3.98 -25.24
C MET A 143 27.41 5.11 -25.75
N GLU A 144 26.88 5.99 -26.58
CA GLU A 144 27.64 7.17 -27.08
C GLU A 144 27.93 8.14 -25.93
N ALA A 145 26.98 8.41 -25.07
CA ALA A 145 27.18 9.27 -23.87
C ALA A 145 28.25 8.71 -22.90
N LEU A 146 28.47 7.40 -22.93
CA LEU A 146 29.42 6.71 -22.04
C LEU A 146 30.62 6.13 -22.76
N LYS A 147 30.89 6.53 -24.01
CA LYS A 147 31.96 5.93 -24.83
C LYS A 147 33.33 6.03 -24.20
N GLU A 148 33.62 7.13 -23.49
CA GLU A 148 34.93 7.41 -22.89
C GLU A 148 35.07 6.86 -21.44
N THR A 149 34.02 6.19 -20.89
CA THR A 149 34.06 5.61 -19.54
C THR A 149 34.68 4.21 -19.57
N SER A 150 35.32 3.82 -18.44
CA SER A 150 35.89 2.48 -18.23
C SER A 150 34.85 1.40 -17.92
N LEU A 151 33.57 1.77 -17.82
CA LEU A 151 32.49 0.86 -17.45
C LEU A 151 32.32 -0.29 -18.46
N SER A 152 31.99 -1.47 -17.98
CA SER A 152 31.64 -2.61 -18.82
C SER A 152 30.35 -2.35 -19.61
N GLN A 153 30.18 -3.04 -20.74
CA GLN A 153 28.98 -2.93 -21.59
C GLN A 153 27.68 -3.12 -20.80
N LYS A 154 27.68 -4.06 -19.85
CA LYS A 154 26.54 -4.34 -18.98
C LYS A 154 26.23 -3.20 -18.00
N GLU A 155 27.25 -2.53 -17.48
CA GLU A 155 27.06 -1.37 -16.59
C GLU A 155 26.54 -0.17 -17.39
N LYS A 156 27.08 0.07 -18.59
CA LYS A 156 26.58 1.10 -19.50
C LYS A 156 25.11 0.87 -19.86
N ASP A 157 24.73 -0.36 -20.22
CA ASP A 157 23.35 -0.71 -20.57
C ASP A 157 22.35 -0.46 -19.41
N ARG A 158 22.80 -0.64 -18.18
CA ARG A 158 21.97 -0.37 -16.99
C ARG A 158 21.62 1.10 -16.78
N SER A 159 22.34 2.02 -17.41
CA SER A 159 22.07 3.46 -17.30
C SER A 159 21.07 3.99 -18.34
N LYS A 160 20.60 3.15 -19.28
CA LYS A 160 19.66 3.57 -20.34
C LYS A 160 18.33 4.13 -19.84
N ASN A 161 17.89 3.70 -18.66
CA ASN A 161 16.73 4.25 -17.97
C ASN A 161 16.88 5.74 -17.65
N MET A 162 18.10 6.21 -17.34
CA MET A 162 18.37 7.63 -17.07
C MET A 162 18.23 8.47 -18.34
N PHE A 163 18.53 7.90 -19.53
CA PHE A 163 18.27 8.58 -20.78
C PHE A 163 16.76 8.80 -20.99
N ALA A 164 15.97 7.75 -20.81
CA ALA A 164 14.51 7.85 -20.90
C ALA A 164 13.95 8.85 -19.90
N LEU A 165 14.48 8.89 -18.68
CA LEU A 165 14.08 9.83 -17.65
C LEU A 165 14.40 11.28 -18.03
N GLY A 166 15.62 11.57 -18.52
CA GLY A 166 16.01 12.91 -18.97
C GLY A 166 15.12 13.44 -20.09
N PHE A 167 14.77 12.57 -21.01
CA PHE A 167 13.86 12.81 -22.11
C PHE A 167 12.43 13.17 -21.64
N ILE A 168 11.88 12.45 -20.66
CA ILE A 168 10.57 12.73 -20.09
C ILE A 168 10.58 14.04 -19.29
N TYR A 169 11.65 14.36 -18.57
CA TYR A 169 11.77 15.65 -17.88
C TYR A 169 11.67 16.83 -18.86
N TRP A 170 12.37 16.72 -20.00
CA TRP A 170 12.27 17.76 -21.01
C TRP A 170 10.85 17.87 -21.58
N LEU A 171 10.20 16.73 -21.90
CA LEU A 171 8.84 16.69 -22.45
C LEU A 171 7.82 17.36 -21.52
N PHE A 172 7.95 17.15 -20.21
CA PHE A 172 7.05 17.72 -19.19
C PHE A 172 7.60 19.01 -18.55
N SER A 173 8.58 19.67 -19.17
CA SER A 173 9.14 20.94 -18.70
C SER A 173 9.60 20.92 -17.24
N LYS A 174 10.13 19.78 -16.78
CA LYS A 174 10.67 19.59 -15.42
C LYS A 174 12.20 19.73 -15.44
N ASP A 175 12.74 20.31 -14.37
CA ASP A 175 14.18 20.39 -14.14
C ASP A 175 14.74 19.04 -13.69
N ILE A 176 16.01 18.77 -14.00
CA ILE A 176 16.72 17.54 -13.64
C ILE A 176 17.55 17.69 -12.34
N GLU A 177 17.64 18.86 -11.74
CA GLU A 177 18.55 19.13 -10.62
C GLU A 177 18.26 18.26 -9.38
N GLN A 178 17.00 18.05 -9.05
CA GLN A 178 16.62 17.16 -7.94
C GLN A 178 17.09 15.72 -8.15
N THR A 179 16.91 15.21 -9.37
CA THR A 179 17.37 13.86 -9.71
C THR A 179 18.90 13.77 -9.71
N LYS A 180 19.61 14.83 -10.13
CA LYS A 180 21.08 14.86 -10.02
C LYS A 180 21.52 14.72 -8.56
N GLN A 181 20.96 15.52 -7.65
CA GLN A 181 21.28 15.43 -6.21
C GLN A 181 21.03 14.03 -5.67
N HIS A 182 19.87 13.44 -6.00
CA HIS A 182 19.57 12.08 -5.57
C HIS A 182 20.55 11.03 -6.13
N ILE A 183 20.93 11.13 -7.41
CA ILE A 183 21.93 10.24 -8.03
C ILE A 183 23.28 10.38 -7.29
N GLU A 184 23.70 11.61 -6.98
CA GLU A 184 24.94 11.90 -6.24
C GLU A 184 24.92 11.24 -4.85
N GLU A 185 23.81 11.33 -4.12
CA GLU A 185 23.65 10.73 -2.79
C GLU A 185 23.58 9.20 -2.87
N TYR A 186 22.69 8.68 -3.72
CA TYR A 186 22.43 7.24 -3.83
C TYR A 186 23.64 6.44 -4.29
N PHE A 187 24.38 6.97 -5.27
CA PHE A 187 25.59 6.35 -5.81
C PHE A 187 26.88 6.93 -5.21
N SER A 188 26.82 7.62 -4.07
CA SER A 188 28.00 8.24 -3.42
C SER A 188 29.18 7.29 -3.23
N LYS A 189 28.91 6.00 -2.95
CA LYS A 189 29.92 4.94 -2.78
C LYS A 189 30.41 4.31 -4.10
N LYS A 190 29.86 4.72 -5.25
CA LYS A 190 30.19 4.18 -6.59
C LYS A 190 30.30 5.34 -7.61
N PRO A 191 31.39 6.15 -7.52
CA PRO A 191 31.50 7.39 -8.28
C PRO A 191 31.42 7.20 -9.80
N GLU A 192 31.99 6.13 -10.36
CA GLU A 192 31.92 5.86 -11.80
C GLU A 192 30.48 5.62 -12.28
N ILE A 193 29.67 4.89 -11.49
CA ILE A 193 28.25 4.66 -11.80
C ILE A 193 27.43 5.95 -11.61
N ARG A 194 27.75 6.73 -10.56
CA ARG A 194 27.13 8.04 -10.33
C ARG A 194 27.32 8.94 -11.55
N ASP A 195 28.57 9.12 -11.97
CA ASP A 195 28.95 10.02 -13.05
C ASP A 195 28.37 9.55 -14.40
N ALA A 196 28.31 8.24 -14.62
CA ALA A 196 27.64 7.65 -15.77
C ALA A 196 26.15 7.97 -15.81
N ASN A 197 25.43 7.76 -14.72
CA ASN A 197 24.00 8.07 -14.63
C ASN A 197 23.70 9.56 -14.83
N LEU A 198 24.52 10.44 -14.25
CA LEU A 198 24.41 11.89 -14.45
C LEU A 198 24.64 12.30 -15.91
N SER A 199 25.67 11.72 -16.57
CA SER A 199 25.97 11.98 -17.98
C SER A 199 24.83 11.52 -18.88
N VAL A 200 24.27 10.32 -18.63
CA VAL A 200 23.17 9.76 -19.44
C VAL A 200 21.87 10.53 -19.23
N LEU A 201 21.55 10.92 -17.99
CA LEU A 201 20.39 11.76 -17.69
C LEU A 201 20.44 13.08 -18.46
N LYS A 202 21.60 13.75 -18.43
CA LYS A 202 21.84 15.00 -19.16
C LYS A 202 21.75 14.78 -20.67
N ALA A 203 22.31 13.69 -21.19
CA ALA A 203 22.25 13.36 -22.59
C ALA A 203 20.81 13.14 -23.08
N GLY A 204 19.95 12.47 -22.32
CA GLY A 204 18.53 12.30 -22.65
C GLY A 204 17.78 13.63 -22.69
N TYR A 205 18.02 14.51 -21.72
CA TYR A 205 17.42 15.84 -21.67
C TYR A 205 17.84 16.69 -22.89
N GLN A 206 19.15 16.73 -23.19
CA GLN A 206 19.69 17.51 -24.31
C GLN A 206 19.30 16.92 -25.67
N TYR A 207 19.19 15.59 -25.77
CA TYR A 207 18.74 14.95 -27.02
C TYR A 207 17.34 15.44 -27.40
N SER A 208 16.44 15.55 -26.47
CA SER A 208 15.07 16.03 -26.70
C SER A 208 15.03 17.48 -27.18
N GLU A 209 15.97 18.29 -26.70
CA GLU A 209 16.09 19.70 -27.09
C GLU A 209 16.65 19.87 -28.51
N ILE A 210 17.70 19.08 -28.85
CA ILE A 210 18.45 19.25 -30.11
C ILE A 210 17.79 18.52 -31.28
N ALA A 211 17.21 17.34 -31.01
CA ALA A 211 16.67 16.50 -32.08
C ALA A 211 15.35 17.01 -32.68
N GLU A 212 14.72 18.02 -32.04
CA GLU A 212 13.44 18.63 -32.47
C GLU A 212 12.34 17.59 -32.85
N ILE A 213 12.40 16.42 -32.21
CA ILE A 213 11.49 15.31 -32.52
C ILE A 213 10.07 15.56 -31.99
N PHE A 214 9.94 16.38 -30.95
CA PHE A 214 8.65 16.76 -30.40
C PHE A 214 8.12 18.04 -31.03
N THR A 215 6.84 18.05 -31.32
CA THR A 215 6.12 19.22 -31.79
C THR A 215 5.65 20.12 -30.65
N GLU A 216 5.39 19.51 -29.48
CA GLU A 216 4.87 20.17 -28.28
C GLU A 216 5.65 19.72 -27.03
N ARG A 217 5.63 20.57 -26.01
CA ARG A 217 6.02 20.27 -24.64
C ARG A 217 4.81 20.44 -23.74
N TYR A 218 4.84 19.82 -22.58
CA TYR A 218 3.76 19.89 -21.61
C TYR A 218 4.24 20.57 -20.32
N SER A 219 3.34 21.25 -19.65
CA SER A 219 3.52 21.73 -18.29
C SER A 219 2.32 21.36 -17.43
N VAL A 220 2.59 21.00 -16.19
CA VAL A 220 1.56 20.77 -15.16
C VAL A 220 1.90 21.68 -14.00
N GLU A 221 0.96 22.58 -13.66
CA GLU A 221 1.12 23.52 -12.57
C GLU A 221 1.14 22.82 -11.20
N LYS A 222 1.50 23.58 -10.16
CA LYS A 222 1.44 23.12 -8.77
C LYS A 222 0.01 22.80 -8.37
N ALA A 223 -0.16 21.81 -7.53
CA ALA A 223 -1.44 21.49 -6.91
C ALA A 223 -1.75 22.47 -5.76
N GLU A 224 -3.02 22.77 -5.57
CA GLU A 224 -3.50 23.45 -4.38
C GLU A 224 -3.54 22.48 -3.21
N MET A 225 -2.47 22.44 -2.42
CA MET A 225 -2.32 21.56 -1.27
C MET A 225 -2.36 22.37 0.03
N GLN A 226 -2.76 21.71 1.13
CA GLN A 226 -2.69 22.31 2.47
C GLN A 226 -1.25 22.78 2.77
N GLU A 227 -1.08 23.93 3.44
CA GLU A 227 0.25 24.40 3.84
C GLU A 227 0.91 23.42 4.83
N GLY A 228 2.18 23.11 4.62
CA GLY A 228 2.96 22.25 5.50
C GLY A 228 4.17 21.61 4.82
N THR A 229 4.79 20.69 5.53
CA THR A 229 5.93 19.92 5.01
C THR A 229 5.44 18.59 4.48
N TYR A 230 5.71 18.33 3.22
CA TYR A 230 5.32 17.10 2.53
C TYR A 230 6.51 16.21 2.26
N ARG A 231 6.21 14.94 2.20
CA ARG A 231 7.12 13.89 1.74
C ARG A 231 6.36 12.94 0.82
N SER A 232 6.97 12.51 -0.27
CA SER A 232 6.48 11.34 -1.03
C SER A 232 6.72 10.09 -0.19
N ILE A 233 5.67 9.32 0.09
CA ILE A 233 5.74 8.17 0.99
C ILE A 233 5.07 6.94 0.38
N SER A 234 5.67 5.77 0.55
CA SER A 234 5.00 4.51 0.25
C SER A 234 4.19 4.01 1.44
N GLY A 235 3.14 3.21 1.19
CA GLY A 235 2.32 2.71 2.29
C GLY A 235 3.10 1.84 3.28
N ASN A 236 4.05 1.01 2.81
CA ASN A 236 4.90 0.22 3.71
C ASN A 236 5.77 1.12 4.61
N GLU A 237 6.28 2.23 4.09
CA GLU A 237 7.04 3.20 4.91
C GLU A 237 6.12 3.97 5.86
N ALA A 238 4.93 4.35 5.43
CA ALA A 238 3.91 5.01 6.25
C ALA A 238 3.48 4.14 7.44
N VAL A 239 3.24 2.84 7.21
CA VAL A 239 2.99 1.85 8.29
C VAL A 239 4.10 1.87 9.33
N VAL A 240 5.36 1.85 8.90
CA VAL A 240 6.51 1.89 9.82
C VAL A 240 6.51 3.14 10.67
N LEU A 241 6.29 4.31 10.06
CA LEU A 241 6.26 5.58 10.80
C LEU A 241 5.08 5.65 11.76
N GLY A 242 3.90 5.12 11.38
CA GLY A 242 2.73 5.04 12.26
C GLY A 242 2.97 4.18 13.50
N ILE A 243 3.54 2.98 13.32
CA ILE A 243 3.93 2.09 14.43
C ILE A 243 4.95 2.75 15.37
N LEU A 244 6.00 3.36 14.79
CA LEU A 244 7.04 4.03 15.58
C LEU A 244 6.47 5.20 16.38
N SER A 245 5.61 6.01 15.76
CA SER A 245 4.96 7.14 16.42
C SER A 245 4.07 6.67 17.57
N ALA A 246 3.30 5.60 17.37
CA ALA A 246 2.47 5.02 18.42
C ALA A 246 3.29 4.47 19.58
N ALA A 247 4.36 3.74 19.31
CA ALA A 247 5.25 3.20 20.34
C ALA A 247 5.89 4.33 21.16
N GLN A 248 6.38 5.40 20.52
CA GLN A 248 6.93 6.57 21.21
C GLN A 248 5.88 7.29 22.07
N LYS A 249 4.63 7.45 21.57
CA LYS A 249 3.53 8.02 22.37
C LYS A 249 3.14 7.17 23.58
N ALA A 250 3.42 5.87 23.53
CA ALA A 250 3.22 4.93 24.63
C ALA A 250 4.45 4.76 25.55
N GLY A 251 5.60 5.34 25.21
CA GLY A 251 6.87 5.14 25.91
C GLY A 251 7.41 3.71 25.83
N LEU A 252 7.26 3.07 24.65
CA LEU A 252 7.64 1.67 24.40
C LEU A 252 8.67 1.57 23.30
N GLU A 253 9.43 0.47 23.31
CA GLU A 253 10.24 0.02 22.19
C GLU A 253 9.43 -0.87 21.25
N VAL A 254 9.88 -0.99 20.00
CA VAL A 254 9.25 -1.85 18.99
C VAL A 254 10.10 -3.09 18.79
N PHE A 255 9.49 -4.26 18.95
CA PHE A 255 10.10 -5.51 18.50
C PHE A 255 9.38 -6.00 17.25
N TYR A 256 10.12 -6.08 16.15
CA TYR A 256 9.61 -6.62 14.89
C TYR A 256 10.18 -8.01 14.63
N GLY A 257 9.28 -9.01 14.59
CA GLY A 257 9.59 -10.37 14.14
C GLY A 257 9.02 -10.62 12.74
N GLY A 258 9.87 -10.92 11.76
CA GLY A 258 9.42 -11.08 10.38
C GLY A 258 10.13 -12.19 9.62
N TYR A 259 9.46 -12.66 8.56
CA TYR A 259 10.00 -13.54 7.54
C TYR A 259 9.80 -12.87 6.18
N PRO A 260 10.83 -12.83 5.31
CA PRO A 260 10.75 -12.13 4.02
C PRO A 260 9.66 -12.69 3.12
N ILE A 261 8.71 -11.84 2.74
CA ILE A 261 7.60 -12.18 1.83
C ILE A 261 7.16 -10.96 1.04
N THR A 262 7.00 -11.10 -0.27
CA THR A 262 6.44 -10.06 -1.13
C THR A 262 4.93 -9.91 -0.87
N PRO A 263 4.39 -8.67 -0.72
CA PRO A 263 5.05 -7.36 -0.82
C PRO A 263 5.43 -6.73 0.55
N ALA A 264 5.45 -7.48 1.64
CA ALA A 264 5.62 -6.97 3.01
C ALA A 264 7.10 -6.76 3.43
N SER A 265 8.08 -7.26 2.67
CA SER A 265 9.51 -7.25 3.08
C SER A 265 10.08 -5.86 3.32
N ASP A 266 9.57 -4.82 2.64
CA ASP A 266 10.07 -3.45 2.80
C ASP A 266 9.80 -2.89 4.19
N ILE A 267 8.79 -3.38 4.91
CA ILE A 267 8.53 -3.00 6.29
C ILE A 267 9.73 -3.35 7.18
N LEU A 268 10.31 -4.56 7.03
CA LEU A 268 11.53 -4.95 7.73
C LEU A 268 12.71 -4.01 7.38
N HIS A 269 12.89 -3.73 6.08
CA HIS A 269 13.99 -2.89 5.61
C HIS A 269 13.87 -1.45 6.13
N HIS A 270 12.67 -0.91 6.19
CA HIS A 270 12.43 0.43 6.75
C HIS A 270 12.65 0.44 8.27
N LEU A 271 12.08 -0.51 9.03
CA LEU A 271 12.25 -0.59 10.49
C LEU A 271 13.71 -0.74 10.90
N ALA A 272 14.52 -1.49 10.13
CA ALA A 272 15.93 -1.69 10.40
C ALA A 272 16.76 -0.38 10.39
N LYS A 273 16.26 0.69 9.77
CA LYS A 273 16.89 2.02 9.75
C LYS A 273 16.71 2.76 11.08
N TYR A 274 15.71 2.39 11.88
CA TYR A 274 15.32 3.09 13.11
C TYR A 274 15.84 2.43 14.41
N LYS A 275 16.87 1.61 14.33
CA LYS A 275 17.54 1.02 15.52
C LYS A 275 17.89 2.05 16.61
N PRO A 276 18.36 3.28 16.27
CA PRO A 276 18.64 4.29 17.29
C PRO A 276 17.40 4.75 18.08
N LEU A 277 16.20 4.48 17.59
CA LEU A 277 14.92 4.78 18.27
C LEU A 277 14.37 3.58 19.08
N GLY A 278 15.20 2.59 19.42
CA GLY A 278 14.79 1.41 20.19
C GLY A 278 14.09 0.33 19.37
N VAL A 279 14.24 0.33 18.04
CA VAL A 279 13.68 -0.72 17.20
C VAL A 279 14.56 -1.96 17.20
N LYS A 280 14.00 -3.09 17.59
CA LYS A 280 14.60 -4.42 17.54
C LYS A 280 14.01 -5.17 16.35
N THR A 281 14.82 -5.58 15.39
CA THR A 281 14.38 -6.36 14.22
C THR A 281 14.96 -7.77 14.29
N PHE A 282 14.08 -8.76 14.13
CA PHE A 282 14.43 -10.18 14.11
C PHE A 282 13.89 -10.81 12.81
N GLN A 283 14.78 -11.31 11.97
CA GLN A 283 14.40 -12.13 10.83
C GLN A 283 14.35 -13.58 11.25
N ALA A 284 13.15 -14.12 11.29
CA ALA A 284 12.89 -15.50 11.68
C ALA A 284 13.15 -16.49 10.52
N GLU A 285 13.23 -17.75 10.84
CA GLU A 285 13.36 -18.86 9.88
C GLU A 285 12.07 -19.06 9.06
N ASP A 286 10.90 -18.83 9.67
CA ASP A 286 9.59 -18.93 9.05
C ASP A 286 8.57 -17.99 9.73
N GLU A 287 7.33 -18.02 9.23
CA GLU A 287 6.23 -17.18 9.73
C GLU A 287 5.79 -17.56 11.13
N ILE A 288 5.88 -18.84 11.53
CA ILE A 288 5.49 -19.32 12.85
C ILE A 288 6.49 -18.80 13.89
N ALA A 289 7.79 -18.94 13.62
CA ALA A 289 8.86 -18.39 14.47
C ALA A 289 8.76 -16.86 14.58
N ALA A 290 8.44 -16.16 13.48
CA ALA A 290 8.21 -14.71 13.50
C ALA A 290 7.04 -14.35 14.44
N MET A 291 5.91 -15.06 14.36
CA MET A 291 4.73 -14.81 15.19
C MET A 291 5.01 -15.09 16.67
N THR A 292 5.63 -16.22 16.99
CA THR A 292 5.94 -16.58 18.38
C THR A 292 6.97 -15.66 19.02
N SER A 293 7.91 -15.12 18.23
CA SER A 293 8.88 -14.14 18.73
C SER A 293 8.21 -12.83 19.20
N ILE A 294 7.20 -12.33 18.50
CA ILE A 294 6.49 -11.11 18.91
C ILE A 294 5.57 -11.35 20.11
N ILE A 295 5.05 -12.58 20.31
CA ILE A 295 4.33 -12.95 21.53
C ILE A 295 5.26 -12.81 22.73
N GLY A 296 6.48 -13.37 22.64
CA GLY A 296 7.48 -13.25 23.71
C GLY A 296 7.90 -11.79 23.96
N ALA A 297 8.11 -11.02 22.93
CA ALA A 297 8.47 -9.60 23.02
C ALA A 297 7.35 -8.76 23.66
N SER A 298 6.09 -8.99 23.24
CA SER A 298 4.95 -8.30 23.84
C SER A 298 4.75 -8.67 25.30
N PHE A 299 4.94 -9.92 25.67
CA PHE A 299 4.95 -10.34 27.08
C PHE A 299 6.08 -9.66 27.89
N ALA A 300 7.24 -9.43 27.25
CA ALA A 300 8.38 -8.75 27.87
C ALA A 300 8.25 -7.21 27.93
N GLY A 301 7.16 -6.62 27.42
CA GLY A 301 6.86 -5.19 27.57
C GLY A 301 7.25 -4.31 26.38
N ASP A 302 7.52 -4.90 25.21
CA ASP A 302 7.69 -4.20 23.92
C ASP A 302 6.36 -4.18 23.16
N LEU A 303 6.23 -3.27 22.19
CA LEU A 303 5.17 -3.39 21.17
C LEU A 303 5.60 -4.46 20.15
N GLY A 304 4.95 -5.63 20.17
CA GLY A 304 5.20 -6.72 19.24
C GLY A 304 4.57 -6.47 17.88
N VAL A 305 5.37 -6.50 16.80
CA VAL A 305 4.90 -6.24 15.43
C VAL A 305 5.42 -7.31 14.48
N THR A 306 4.57 -7.80 13.57
CA THR A 306 4.96 -8.66 12.46
C THR A 306 4.27 -8.23 11.18
N ALA A 307 4.94 -8.41 10.03
CA ALA A 307 4.33 -8.20 8.73
C ALA A 307 4.41 -9.47 7.89
N THR A 308 3.39 -9.68 7.06
CA THR A 308 3.26 -10.86 6.20
C THR A 308 2.34 -10.56 5.01
N SER A 309 1.97 -11.59 4.27
CA SER A 309 0.95 -11.62 3.23
C SER A 309 0.07 -12.86 3.42
N GLY A 310 -0.97 -13.06 2.62
CA GLY A 310 -1.98 -14.11 2.80
C GLY A 310 -1.45 -15.50 3.20
N PRO A 311 -0.47 -16.10 2.48
CA PRO A 311 0.06 -17.41 2.87
C PRO A 311 0.69 -17.42 4.27
N GLY A 312 1.46 -16.40 4.60
CA GLY A 312 2.07 -16.31 5.91
C GLY A 312 1.07 -15.94 7.01
N MET A 313 -0.02 -15.23 6.69
CA MET A 313 -1.13 -15.01 7.62
C MET A 313 -1.78 -16.35 8.01
N ALA A 314 -1.97 -17.24 7.05
CA ALA A 314 -2.49 -18.59 7.33
C ALA A 314 -1.60 -19.39 8.30
N LEU A 315 -0.28 -19.29 8.16
CA LEU A 315 0.67 -19.96 9.06
C LEU A 315 0.75 -19.33 10.45
N LYS A 316 0.36 -18.06 10.61
CA LYS A 316 0.39 -17.33 11.88
C LYS A 316 -0.89 -17.49 12.71
N THR A 317 -1.93 -18.14 12.20
CA THR A 317 -3.27 -18.15 12.82
C THR A 317 -3.29 -18.77 14.21
N GLU A 318 -2.54 -19.85 14.46
CA GLU A 318 -2.45 -20.46 15.79
C GLU A 318 -1.75 -19.52 16.79
N GLY A 319 -0.58 -18.96 16.41
CA GLY A 319 0.11 -17.99 17.25
C GLY A 319 -0.71 -16.72 17.50
N LEU A 320 -1.52 -16.29 16.55
CA LEU A 320 -2.45 -15.18 16.72
C LEU A 320 -3.54 -15.53 17.75
N GLY A 321 -4.08 -16.76 17.71
CA GLY A 321 -5.01 -17.29 18.72
C GLY A 321 -4.39 -17.32 20.12
N LEU A 322 -3.12 -17.73 20.23
CA LEU A 322 -2.38 -17.68 21.49
C LEU A 322 -2.21 -16.25 21.99
N GLY A 323 -1.83 -15.31 21.14
CA GLY A 323 -1.72 -13.89 21.50
C GLY A 323 -3.03 -13.29 21.99
N PHE A 324 -4.15 -13.65 21.35
CA PHE A 324 -5.50 -13.29 21.79
C PHE A 324 -5.84 -13.92 23.16
N MET A 325 -5.53 -15.20 23.35
CA MET A 325 -5.79 -15.91 24.61
C MET A 325 -4.96 -15.35 25.77
N LEU A 326 -3.75 -14.90 25.50
CA LEU A 326 -2.87 -14.23 26.45
C LEU A 326 -3.23 -12.75 26.64
N GLU A 327 -4.09 -12.19 25.79
CA GLU A 327 -4.46 -10.77 25.79
C GLU A 327 -3.23 -9.86 25.73
N LEU A 328 -2.39 -10.07 24.72
CA LEU A 328 -1.17 -9.31 24.50
C LEU A 328 -1.34 -8.26 23.38
N PRO A 329 -0.83 -7.04 23.57
CA PRO A 329 -0.86 -6.00 22.55
C PRO A 329 0.13 -6.31 21.43
N MET A 330 -0.38 -6.59 20.24
CA MET A 330 0.43 -6.89 19.06
C MET A 330 -0.21 -6.32 17.80
N VAL A 331 0.59 -5.94 16.80
CA VAL A 331 0.10 -5.54 15.48
C VAL A 331 0.57 -6.51 14.43
N ILE A 332 -0.39 -7.10 13.71
CA ILE A 332 -0.15 -8.04 12.62
C ILE A 332 -0.51 -7.36 11.31
N ILE A 333 0.49 -7.03 10.51
CA ILE A 333 0.33 -6.34 9.24
C ILE A 333 0.23 -7.39 8.14
N ASN A 334 -0.91 -7.45 7.45
CA ASN A 334 -1.10 -8.29 6.28
C ASN A 334 -1.15 -7.43 5.04
N VAL A 335 -0.06 -7.42 4.25
CA VAL A 335 0.00 -6.77 2.95
C VAL A 335 -0.52 -7.78 1.92
N GLN A 336 -1.82 -7.70 1.63
CA GLN A 336 -2.55 -8.67 0.82
C GLN A 336 -2.04 -8.74 -0.62
N ARG A 337 -2.15 -9.91 -1.23
CA ARG A 337 -1.82 -10.17 -2.63
C ARG A 337 -2.77 -11.22 -3.22
N GLY A 338 -2.75 -11.38 -4.54
CA GLY A 338 -3.55 -12.40 -5.20
C GLY A 338 -3.25 -13.80 -4.68
N GLY A 339 -4.28 -14.49 -4.15
CA GLY A 339 -4.24 -15.85 -3.61
C GLY A 339 -4.87 -16.85 -4.55
N PRO A 340 -5.13 -18.11 -4.08
CA PRO A 340 -4.67 -18.71 -2.82
C PRO A 340 -3.20 -19.17 -2.86
N SER A 341 -2.63 -19.51 -1.70
CA SER A 341 -1.23 -19.96 -1.53
C SER A 341 -0.24 -18.94 -2.11
N THR A 342 0.73 -19.36 -2.92
CA THR A 342 1.67 -18.46 -3.58
C THR A 342 0.95 -17.50 -4.54
N GLY A 343 -0.08 -17.99 -5.24
CA GLY A 343 -0.97 -17.20 -6.08
C GLY A 343 -0.27 -16.29 -7.07
N LEU A 344 -0.57 -15.00 -6.97
CA LEU A 344 0.02 -13.92 -7.75
C LEU A 344 0.82 -12.98 -6.81
N PRO A 345 2.07 -13.31 -6.47
CA PRO A 345 2.79 -12.67 -5.36
C PRO A 345 3.06 -11.18 -5.54
N THR A 346 3.03 -10.69 -6.76
CA THR A 346 3.27 -9.27 -7.10
C THR A 346 2.00 -8.50 -7.48
N LYS A 347 0.83 -9.13 -7.37
CA LYS A 347 -0.45 -8.55 -7.78
C LYS A 347 -1.33 -8.26 -6.58
N THR A 348 -2.05 -7.14 -6.61
CA THR A 348 -2.89 -6.69 -5.50
C THR A 348 -4.27 -7.34 -5.55
N GLU A 349 -4.73 -7.83 -4.40
CA GLU A 349 -6.11 -8.24 -4.15
C GLU A 349 -6.46 -7.93 -2.69
N GLN A 350 -7.76 -7.92 -2.37
CA GLN A 350 -8.31 -7.81 -1.00
C GLN A 350 -8.83 -9.19 -0.54
N ALA A 351 -8.00 -10.23 -0.71
CA ALA A 351 -8.44 -11.63 -0.65
C ALA A 351 -8.53 -12.22 0.76
N ASP A 352 -8.07 -11.51 1.80
CA ASP A 352 -7.82 -12.08 3.12
C ASP A 352 -8.77 -11.56 4.22
N LEU A 353 -9.84 -10.81 3.89
CA LEU A 353 -10.73 -10.22 4.88
C LEU A 353 -11.43 -11.29 5.74
N LEU A 354 -12.03 -12.31 5.12
CA LEU A 354 -12.69 -13.39 5.89
C LEU A 354 -11.69 -14.20 6.70
N GLN A 355 -10.47 -14.41 6.20
CA GLN A 355 -9.39 -15.02 6.98
C GLN A 355 -9.02 -14.14 8.19
N ALA A 356 -8.92 -12.84 8.02
CA ALA A 356 -8.60 -11.91 9.10
C ALA A 356 -9.71 -11.88 10.17
N VAL A 357 -10.97 -11.96 9.79
CA VAL A 357 -12.11 -11.92 10.72
C VAL A 357 -12.37 -13.29 11.35
N HIS A 358 -12.37 -14.37 10.57
CA HIS A 358 -12.83 -15.70 11.02
C HIS A 358 -11.76 -16.81 11.00
N GLY A 359 -10.56 -16.56 10.47
CA GLY A 359 -9.56 -17.59 10.19
C GLY A 359 -8.81 -18.15 11.40
N ARG A 360 -9.45 -18.30 12.55
CA ARG A 360 -8.86 -18.86 13.79
C ARG A 360 -9.75 -19.97 14.35
N ASN A 361 -9.14 -20.85 15.16
CA ASN A 361 -9.90 -21.80 15.94
C ASN A 361 -10.47 -21.12 17.21
N GLY A 362 -11.64 -21.59 17.66
CA GLY A 362 -12.32 -21.09 18.85
C GLY A 362 -12.88 -19.66 18.69
N GLU A 363 -13.39 -19.11 19.78
CA GLU A 363 -14.00 -17.79 19.83
C GLU A 363 -12.92 -16.73 20.07
N ALA A 364 -12.32 -16.24 19.00
CA ALA A 364 -11.20 -15.29 19.05
C ALA A 364 -11.43 -14.06 18.14
N PRO A 365 -12.40 -13.18 18.47
CA PRO A 365 -12.63 -11.96 17.70
C PRO A 365 -11.45 -10.98 17.87
N ILE A 366 -10.87 -10.54 16.76
CA ILE A 366 -9.71 -9.66 16.72
C ILE A 366 -10.04 -8.44 15.85
N PRO A 367 -9.67 -7.21 16.29
CA PRO A 367 -9.88 -6.02 15.50
C PRO A 367 -9.16 -6.07 14.15
N VAL A 368 -9.87 -5.64 13.09
CA VAL A 368 -9.37 -5.58 11.73
C VAL A 368 -9.55 -4.17 11.19
N ILE A 369 -8.43 -3.57 10.75
CA ILE A 369 -8.35 -2.20 10.24
C ILE A 369 -7.76 -2.23 8.84
N ALA A 370 -8.28 -1.43 7.92
CA ALA A 370 -7.76 -1.29 6.57
C ALA A 370 -7.47 0.17 6.21
N PRO A 371 -6.24 0.52 5.80
CA PRO A 371 -5.94 1.83 5.24
C PRO A 371 -6.55 1.98 3.85
N GLN A 372 -6.79 3.22 3.43
CA GLN A 372 -7.43 3.54 2.16
C GLN A 372 -6.48 4.12 1.10
N SER A 373 -5.32 4.62 1.50
CA SER A 373 -4.31 5.19 0.61
C SER A 373 -2.89 4.96 1.17
N PRO A 374 -1.82 5.15 0.38
CA PRO A 374 -0.45 5.01 0.87
C PRO A 374 -0.14 5.91 2.08
N SER A 375 -0.55 7.17 2.09
CA SER A 375 -0.33 8.09 3.23
C SER A 375 -1.17 7.72 4.44
N ASP A 376 -2.42 7.29 4.23
CA ASP A 376 -3.34 6.84 5.28
C ASP A 376 -2.86 5.58 6.01
N CYS A 377 -1.92 4.83 5.43
CA CYS A 377 -1.25 3.73 6.13
C CYS A 377 -0.56 4.17 7.43
N PHE A 378 -0.14 5.45 7.54
CA PHE A 378 0.38 5.99 8.80
C PHE A 378 -0.69 6.04 9.88
N GLU A 379 -1.83 6.65 9.59
CA GLU A 379 -2.94 6.80 10.54
C GLU A 379 -3.52 5.44 10.94
N ALA A 380 -3.73 4.55 9.97
CA ALA A 380 -4.26 3.22 10.23
C ALA A 380 -3.30 2.36 11.09
N ALA A 381 -1.99 2.46 10.88
CA ALA A 381 -0.99 1.76 11.68
C ALA A 381 -0.87 2.35 13.09
N PHE A 382 -0.96 3.67 13.24
CA PHE A 382 -1.00 4.34 14.54
C PHE A 382 -2.25 3.91 15.33
N GLU A 383 -3.42 3.90 14.69
CA GLU A 383 -4.70 3.47 15.28
C GLU A 383 -4.64 1.99 15.69
N ALA A 384 -4.11 1.11 14.83
CA ALA A 384 -3.94 -0.32 15.14
C ALA A 384 -3.08 -0.54 16.40
N ALA A 385 -1.96 0.17 16.51
CA ALA A 385 -1.08 0.08 17.68
C ALA A 385 -1.75 0.66 18.93
N LYS A 386 -2.49 1.76 18.82
CA LYS A 386 -3.26 2.36 19.91
C LYS A 386 -4.30 1.39 20.44
N ILE A 387 -5.11 0.79 19.56
CA ILE A 387 -6.14 -0.19 19.96
C ILE A 387 -5.47 -1.41 20.60
N ALA A 388 -4.39 -1.92 20.03
CA ALA A 388 -3.67 -3.06 20.59
C ALA A 388 -3.24 -2.80 22.04
N LEU A 389 -2.67 -1.63 22.32
CA LEU A 389 -2.17 -1.25 23.63
C LEU A 389 -3.30 -0.94 24.62
N GLU A 390 -4.30 -0.17 24.24
CA GLU A 390 -5.37 0.27 25.14
C GLU A 390 -6.34 -0.87 25.49
N TYR A 391 -6.56 -1.81 24.54
CA TYR A 391 -7.46 -2.96 24.76
C TYR A 391 -6.72 -4.27 25.04
N THR A 392 -5.39 -4.26 25.10
CA THR A 392 -4.56 -5.46 25.32
C THR A 392 -5.03 -6.64 24.46
N THR A 393 -4.93 -6.49 23.15
CA THR A 393 -5.38 -7.47 22.17
C THR A 393 -4.50 -7.39 20.90
N PRO A 394 -4.31 -8.49 20.18
CA PRO A 394 -3.77 -8.39 18.81
C PRO A 394 -4.70 -7.58 17.91
N VAL A 395 -4.14 -6.86 16.94
CA VAL A 395 -4.87 -6.12 15.90
C VAL A 395 -4.31 -6.49 14.55
N ILE A 396 -5.18 -6.74 13.57
CA ILE A 396 -4.78 -7.00 12.18
C ILE A 396 -4.94 -5.72 11.36
N LEU A 397 -3.87 -5.30 10.71
CA LEU A 397 -3.86 -4.22 9.72
C LEU A 397 -3.83 -4.83 8.31
N LEU A 398 -4.95 -4.70 7.58
CA LEU A 398 -5.10 -5.20 6.22
C LEU A 398 -4.73 -4.12 5.19
N SER A 399 -3.47 -4.10 4.76
CA SER A 399 -3.01 -3.37 3.59
C SER A 399 -3.02 -4.31 2.37
N ASP A 400 -2.57 -3.85 1.23
CA ASP A 400 -2.37 -4.68 0.03
C ASP A 400 -1.18 -4.22 -0.82
N GLY A 401 -0.88 -4.95 -1.88
CA GLY A 401 0.29 -4.71 -2.71
C GLY A 401 0.30 -3.35 -3.41
N TYR A 402 -0.88 -2.80 -3.75
CA TYR A 402 -0.97 -1.46 -4.33
C TYR A 402 -0.67 -0.40 -3.27
N LEU A 403 -1.34 -0.44 -2.12
CA LEU A 403 -1.09 0.51 -1.04
C LEU A 403 0.35 0.42 -0.54
N GLY A 404 0.85 -0.78 -0.31
CA GLY A 404 2.19 -0.99 0.26
C GLY A 404 3.31 -0.41 -0.61
N ASN A 405 3.20 -0.53 -1.94
CA ASN A 405 4.23 -0.12 -2.89
C ASN A 405 3.93 1.22 -3.58
N GLY A 406 2.66 1.61 -3.67
CA GLY A 406 2.23 2.90 -4.21
C GLY A 406 2.75 4.06 -3.37
N THR A 407 2.96 5.21 -4.01
CA THR A 407 3.40 6.43 -3.34
C THR A 407 2.48 7.59 -3.66
N GLU A 408 2.34 8.48 -2.67
CA GLU A 408 1.64 9.76 -2.80
C GLU A 408 2.29 10.83 -1.90
N PRO A 409 2.00 12.12 -2.07
CA PRO A 409 2.43 13.16 -1.14
C PRO A 409 1.75 12.96 0.22
N TRP A 410 2.52 12.95 1.27
CA TRP A 410 2.06 12.85 2.65
C TRP A 410 2.43 14.10 3.43
N LEU A 411 1.43 14.77 3.98
CA LEU A 411 1.61 15.89 4.90
C LEU A 411 2.11 15.33 6.24
N ILE A 412 3.34 15.66 6.60
CA ILE A 412 3.96 15.18 7.84
C ILE A 412 3.19 15.76 9.03
N PRO A 413 2.55 14.93 9.88
CA PRO A 413 1.81 15.42 11.03
C PRO A 413 2.76 15.97 12.09
N ASN A 414 2.29 16.97 12.83
CA ASN A 414 3.03 17.41 14.02
C ASN A 414 2.93 16.29 15.08
N PHE A 415 4.07 15.69 15.42
CA PHE A 415 4.14 14.60 16.40
C PHE A 415 3.50 14.97 17.74
N GLU A 416 3.64 16.22 18.22
CA GLU A 416 3.07 16.64 19.49
C GLU A 416 1.53 16.57 19.52
N ASN A 417 0.89 16.75 18.36
CA ASN A 417 -0.56 16.71 18.23
C ASN A 417 -1.12 15.28 18.19
N LEU A 418 -0.27 14.27 18.00
CA LEU A 418 -0.72 12.88 18.04
C LEU A 418 -1.18 12.52 19.46
N PRO A 419 -2.28 11.75 19.61
CA PRO A 419 -2.82 11.39 20.90
C PRO A 419 -1.81 10.58 21.73
N LYS A 420 -1.81 10.82 23.05
CA LYS A 420 -1.07 9.98 24.00
C LYS A 420 -1.71 8.58 24.04
N ILE A 421 -0.89 7.57 24.16
CA ILE A 421 -1.33 6.18 24.28
C ILE A 421 -0.94 5.68 25.67
N GLN A 422 -1.91 5.10 26.40
CA GLN A 422 -1.62 4.51 27.69
C GLN A 422 -1.00 3.13 27.52
N SER A 423 0.21 2.97 28.04
CA SER A 423 0.85 1.65 28.09
C SER A 423 0.13 0.74 29.10
N PRO A 424 -0.19 -0.51 28.76
CA PRO A 424 -0.75 -1.48 29.69
C PRO A 424 0.30 -2.08 30.63
N PHE A 425 1.60 -1.82 30.41
CA PHE A 425 2.68 -2.51 31.11
C PHE A 425 3.00 -1.88 32.46
N ILE A 426 3.13 -2.74 33.48
CA ILE A 426 3.63 -2.41 34.81
C ILE A 426 5.12 -2.79 34.83
N LYS A 427 6.00 -1.79 34.94
CA LYS A 427 7.46 -1.96 34.96
C LYS A 427 8.07 -1.71 36.33
N GLU A 428 7.36 -0.95 37.18
CA GLU A 428 7.82 -0.59 38.52
C GLU A 428 7.02 -1.35 39.57
N PRO A 429 7.65 -1.80 40.68
CA PRO A 429 6.94 -2.42 41.78
C PRO A 429 6.07 -1.39 42.52
N ASP A 430 4.90 -1.82 42.96
CA ASP A 430 4.03 -1.07 43.87
C ASP A 430 3.50 -2.00 44.97
N GLU A 431 2.85 -1.44 46.01
CA GLU A 431 2.36 -2.20 47.15
C GLU A 431 1.01 -2.90 46.89
N ASN A 432 0.39 -2.70 45.70
CA ASN A 432 -0.92 -3.28 45.43
C ASN A 432 -0.79 -4.77 45.10
N GLU A 433 -1.78 -5.56 45.50
CA GLU A 433 -1.92 -6.94 45.02
C GLU A 433 -2.06 -6.96 43.50
N TYR A 434 -1.32 -7.82 42.84
CA TYR A 434 -1.40 -7.96 41.39
C TYR A 434 -2.26 -9.16 40.99
N LEU A 435 -3.36 -8.86 40.33
CA LEU A 435 -4.24 -9.85 39.72
C LEU A 435 -4.11 -9.76 38.21
N PRO A 436 -3.46 -10.74 37.54
CA PRO A 436 -3.07 -10.66 36.14
C PRO A 436 -4.23 -10.44 35.16
N TYR A 437 -5.44 -10.83 35.51
CA TYR A 437 -6.64 -10.70 34.68
C TYR A 437 -7.71 -9.82 35.30
N LEU A 438 -7.35 -8.99 36.30
CA LEU A 438 -8.24 -7.94 36.78
C LEU A 438 -8.43 -6.89 35.66
N ARG A 439 -9.68 -6.67 35.27
CA ARG A 439 -10.05 -5.84 34.14
C ARG A 439 -10.41 -4.43 34.55
N GLY A 440 -9.99 -3.45 33.71
CA GLY A 440 -10.44 -2.05 33.83
C GLY A 440 -11.83 -1.82 33.18
N GLU A 441 -12.20 -0.55 33.05
CA GLU A 441 -13.51 -0.15 32.49
C GLU A 441 -13.72 -0.61 31.03
N ASN A 442 -12.67 -0.61 30.22
CA ASN A 442 -12.69 -1.08 28.85
C ASN A 442 -12.45 -2.60 28.72
N LEU A 443 -12.51 -3.33 29.84
CA LEU A 443 -12.23 -4.76 29.95
C LEU A 443 -10.78 -5.18 29.54
N SER A 444 -9.87 -4.23 29.39
CA SER A 444 -8.45 -4.53 29.27
C SER A 444 -7.81 -4.84 30.63
N ARG A 445 -6.67 -5.50 30.61
CA ARG A 445 -5.90 -5.82 31.80
C ARG A 445 -4.57 -5.08 31.86
N LYS A 446 -3.97 -4.97 33.03
CA LYS A 446 -2.59 -4.53 33.18
C LYS A 446 -1.64 -5.73 33.11
N ILE A 447 -0.50 -5.56 32.49
CA ILE A 447 0.49 -6.62 32.24
C ILE A 447 1.76 -6.30 33.02
N ALA A 448 2.07 -7.08 34.04
CA ALA A 448 3.37 -6.94 34.71
C ALA A 448 4.47 -7.54 33.84
N VAL A 449 5.50 -6.74 33.59
CA VAL A 449 6.67 -7.18 32.82
C VAL A 449 7.49 -8.18 33.66
N PRO A 450 7.97 -9.28 33.09
CA PRO A 450 8.80 -10.24 33.81
C PRO A 450 9.96 -9.56 34.55
N GLY A 451 10.16 -9.91 35.82
CA GLY A 451 11.17 -9.29 36.70
C GLY A 451 10.64 -8.13 37.56
N THR A 452 9.41 -7.67 37.38
CA THR A 452 8.78 -6.68 38.27
C THR A 452 8.50 -7.33 39.64
N LYS A 453 9.25 -6.89 40.66
CA LYS A 453 9.21 -7.45 42.03
C LYS A 453 7.80 -7.37 42.63
N GLY A 454 7.31 -8.48 43.21
CA GLY A 454 5.99 -8.58 43.83
C GLY A 454 4.82 -8.71 42.84
N LYS A 455 5.14 -8.91 41.55
CA LYS A 455 4.16 -9.13 40.48
C LYS A 455 4.35 -10.49 39.79
N GLU A 456 5.00 -11.42 40.44
CA GLU A 456 5.25 -12.77 39.93
C GLU A 456 3.90 -13.47 39.67
N HIS A 457 3.76 -14.05 38.46
CA HIS A 457 2.52 -14.70 38.04
C HIS A 457 2.79 -15.72 36.92
N ILE A 458 1.80 -16.57 36.69
CA ILE A 458 1.84 -17.57 35.60
C ILE A 458 0.95 -17.06 34.46
N VAL A 459 1.45 -17.17 33.23
CA VAL A 459 0.71 -16.90 31.99
C VAL A 459 0.86 -18.08 31.05
N GLY A 460 -0.24 -18.52 30.44
CA GLY A 460 -0.24 -19.64 29.50
C GLY A 460 -1.47 -19.64 28.58
N GLY A 461 -1.45 -20.51 27.58
CA GLY A 461 -2.52 -20.65 26.60
C GLY A 461 -3.78 -21.38 27.10
N LEU A 462 -3.71 -22.03 28.26
CA LEU A 462 -4.89 -22.67 28.86
C LEU A 462 -5.92 -21.64 29.33
N GLU A 463 -7.18 -22.06 29.51
CA GLU A 463 -8.20 -21.18 30.06
C GLU A 463 -7.85 -20.81 31.49
N LYS A 464 -8.21 -19.59 31.87
CA LYS A 464 -7.79 -18.92 33.08
C LYS A 464 -8.98 -18.51 33.91
N GLN A 465 -8.83 -18.59 35.23
CA GLN A 465 -9.78 -18.05 36.16
C GLN A 465 -9.79 -16.52 36.05
N GLU A 466 -10.99 -15.96 36.09
CA GLU A 466 -11.16 -14.51 36.14
C GLU A 466 -10.34 -13.89 37.31
N ASN A 467 -9.76 -12.74 37.07
CA ASN A 467 -8.91 -11.95 37.95
C ASN A 467 -7.55 -12.59 38.29
N THR A 468 -7.50 -13.82 38.81
CA THR A 468 -6.27 -14.45 39.29
C THR A 468 -5.36 -14.94 38.16
N GLY A 469 -5.94 -15.33 37.03
CA GLY A 469 -5.20 -15.93 35.91
C GLY A 469 -4.74 -17.39 36.16
N ASN A 470 -5.13 -18.02 37.25
CA ASN A 470 -4.85 -19.43 37.49
C ASN A 470 -5.53 -20.30 36.44
N VAL A 471 -4.94 -21.44 36.13
CA VAL A 471 -5.55 -22.42 35.20
C VAL A 471 -6.91 -22.85 35.75
N SER A 472 -7.92 -22.85 34.89
CA SER A 472 -9.30 -23.21 35.26
C SER A 472 -9.88 -24.16 34.19
N TYR A 473 -10.49 -25.24 34.67
CA TYR A 473 -11.28 -26.20 33.89
C TYR A 473 -12.78 -26.10 34.19
N ASP A 474 -13.18 -25.05 34.93
CA ASP A 474 -14.58 -24.80 35.25
C ASP A 474 -15.33 -24.29 34.03
N ALA A 475 -16.48 -24.93 33.71
CA ALA A 475 -17.27 -24.62 32.54
C ALA A 475 -17.89 -23.23 32.55
N GLU A 476 -18.38 -22.80 33.71
CA GLU A 476 -19.00 -21.48 33.87
C GLU A 476 -17.97 -20.37 33.79
N ASN A 477 -16.77 -20.58 34.35
CA ASN A 477 -15.64 -19.66 34.17
C ASN A 477 -15.20 -19.58 32.70
N HIS A 478 -15.15 -20.70 31.97
CA HIS A 478 -14.82 -20.66 30.54
C HIS A 478 -15.82 -19.82 29.76
N GLN A 479 -17.12 -20.06 29.92
CA GLN A 479 -18.17 -19.26 29.28
C GLN A 479 -18.04 -17.76 29.62
N LYS A 480 -17.78 -17.44 30.88
CA LYS A 480 -17.60 -16.06 31.35
C LYS A 480 -16.40 -15.39 30.68
N MET A 481 -15.24 -16.08 30.61
CA MET A 481 -14.03 -15.54 30.02
C MET A 481 -14.17 -15.32 28.50
N VAL A 482 -14.87 -16.22 27.81
CA VAL A 482 -15.21 -16.05 26.37
C VAL A 482 -16.08 -14.79 26.18
N LYS A 483 -17.12 -14.62 26.99
CA LYS A 483 -18.01 -13.43 26.93
C LYS A 483 -17.25 -12.14 27.22
N LEU A 484 -16.38 -12.11 28.22
CA LEU A 484 -15.58 -10.93 28.58
C LEU A 484 -14.62 -10.52 27.44
N ARG A 485 -13.97 -11.48 26.78
CA ARG A 485 -13.12 -11.21 25.61
C ARG A 485 -13.94 -10.69 24.41
N ALA A 486 -15.11 -11.25 24.17
CA ALA A 486 -16.01 -10.79 23.11
C ALA A 486 -16.58 -9.40 23.40
N GLU A 487 -16.96 -9.11 24.65
CA GLU A 487 -17.43 -7.80 25.06
C GLU A 487 -16.33 -6.74 24.96
N LYS A 488 -15.10 -7.07 25.39
CA LYS A 488 -13.93 -6.20 25.18
C LYS A 488 -13.74 -5.83 23.70
N PHE A 489 -13.82 -6.82 22.81
CA PHE A 489 -13.76 -6.58 21.37
C PHE A 489 -14.89 -5.66 20.90
N ASN A 490 -16.13 -5.92 21.32
CA ASN A 490 -17.27 -5.09 20.92
C ASN A 490 -17.18 -3.65 21.45
N ASN A 491 -16.56 -3.44 22.62
CA ASN A 491 -16.39 -2.11 23.21
C ASN A 491 -15.41 -1.22 22.42
N ILE A 492 -14.55 -1.80 21.59
CA ILE A 492 -13.60 -1.03 20.73
C ILE A 492 -14.35 -0.06 19.81
N LYS A 493 -15.53 -0.43 19.31
CA LYS A 493 -16.34 0.43 18.44
C LYS A 493 -16.73 1.78 19.06
N HIS A 494 -16.73 1.88 20.40
CA HIS A 494 -17.01 3.13 21.09
C HIS A 494 -15.83 4.12 21.05
N SER A 495 -14.63 3.66 20.66
CA SER A 495 -13.46 4.51 20.44
C SER A 495 -13.38 5.07 19.01
N TYR A 496 -14.22 4.61 18.10
CA TYR A 496 -14.22 5.06 16.71
C TYR A 496 -14.94 6.40 16.57
N ALA A 497 -14.44 7.23 15.66
CA ALA A 497 -15.17 8.41 15.25
C ALA A 497 -16.45 8.03 14.47
N PRO A 498 -17.52 8.83 14.57
CA PRO A 498 -18.71 8.62 13.75
C PRO A 498 -18.38 8.60 12.27
N LEU A 499 -19.03 7.71 11.52
CA LEU A 499 -18.84 7.61 10.07
C LEU A 499 -19.34 8.88 9.37
N THR A 500 -18.57 9.32 8.38
CA THR A 500 -18.94 10.42 7.50
C THR A 500 -18.88 9.94 6.05
N LEU A 501 -19.79 10.43 5.21
CA LEU A 501 -19.67 10.21 3.78
C LEU A 501 -18.41 10.89 3.26
N ASP A 502 -17.69 10.20 2.40
CA ASP A 502 -16.55 10.78 1.69
C ASP A 502 -17.02 11.76 0.61
N GLN A 503 -18.06 11.38 -0.11
CA GLN A 503 -18.69 12.19 -1.16
C GLN A 503 -20.20 11.93 -1.25
N GLY A 504 -20.93 12.87 -1.86
CA GLY A 504 -22.37 12.80 -2.03
C GLY A 504 -23.14 13.16 -0.77
N GLU A 505 -24.43 12.86 -0.76
CA GLU A 505 -25.37 13.25 0.30
C GLU A 505 -26.10 12.03 0.89
N GLU A 506 -26.54 12.12 2.13
CA GLU A 506 -27.27 11.04 2.85
C GLU A 506 -28.62 10.68 2.22
N ASN A 507 -29.17 11.54 1.36
CA ASN A 507 -30.41 11.31 0.61
C ASN A 507 -30.20 10.72 -0.79
N ALA A 508 -28.97 10.38 -1.16
CA ALA A 508 -28.67 9.73 -2.44
C ALA A 508 -29.39 8.39 -2.58
N ASN A 509 -29.70 7.99 -3.81
CA ASN A 509 -30.38 6.71 -4.07
C ASN A 509 -29.43 5.51 -3.90
N ILE A 510 -28.16 5.69 -4.24
CA ILE A 510 -27.14 4.65 -4.26
C ILE A 510 -26.02 5.02 -3.29
N LEU A 511 -25.64 4.09 -2.42
CA LEU A 511 -24.41 4.15 -1.64
C LEU A 511 -23.37 3.20 -2.25
N ILE A 512 -22.18 3.69 -2.49
CA ILE A 512 -21.00 2.84 -2.70
C ILE A 512 -20.33 2.69 -1.35
N LEU A 513 -20.34 1.46 -0.81
CA LEU A 513 -19.65 1.10 0.43
C LEU A 513 -18.35 0.39 0.08
N SER A 514 -17.23 0.91 0.55
CA SER A 514 -15.93 0.35 0.18
C SER A 514 -14.95 0.28 1.35
N TRP A 515 -13.82 -0.38 1.12
CA TRP A 515 -12.71 -0.49 2.07
C TRP A 515 -11.38 -0.65 1.35
N GLY A 516 -10.27 -0.37 2.04
CA GLY A 516 -8.94 -0.62 1.51
C GLY A 516 -8.64 0.18 0.24
N SER A 517 -7.84 -0.39 -0.63
CA SER A 517 -7.25 0.26 -1.81
C SER A 517 -8.21 0.60 -2.95
N SER A 518 -9.44 0.14 -2.90
CA SER A 518 -10.47 0.55 -3.88
C SER A 518 -10.89 2.03 -3.76
N TYR A 519 -10.55 2.68 -2.65
CA TYR A 519 -10.91 4.06 -2.31
C TYR A 519 -10.67 5.06 -3.43
N GLY A 520 -9.44 5.17 -3.93
CA GLY A 520 -9.07 6.23 -4.86
C GLY A 520 -9.85 6.18 -6.19
N SER A 521 -9.96 4.99 -6.79
CA SER A 521 -10.72 4.80 -8.02
C SER A 521 -12.21 5.05 -7.83
N ILE A 522 -12.76 4.67 -6.66
CA ILE A 522 -14.17 4.94 -6.33
C ILE A 522 -14.39 6.43 -6.15
N ARG A 523 -13.49 7.12 -5.45
CA ARG A 523 -13.58 8.57 -5.24
C ARG A 523 -13.59 9.34 -6.55
N ASP A 524 -12.71 8.98 -7.49
CA ASP A 524 -12.69 9.58 -8.83
C ASP A 524 -13.98 9.27 -9.60
N ALA A 525 -14.46 8.03 -9.58
CA ALA A 525 -15.70 7.63 -10.21
C ALA A 525 -16.94 8.37 -9.66
N VAL A 526 -17.06 8.46 -8.33
CA VAL A 526 -18.18 9.17 -7.69
C VAL A 526 -18.16 10.66 -8.03
N LYS A 527 -16.98 11.27 -8.06
CA LYS A 527 -16.84 12.67 -8.49
C LYS A 527 -17.38 12.90 -9.90
N ASN A 528 -17.08 12.01 -10.84
CA ASN A 528 -17.57 12.08 -12.21
C ASN A 528 -19.07 11.81 -12.28
N LEU A 529 -19.57 10.80 -11.58
CA LEU A 529 -21.00 10.47 -11.51
C LEU A 529 -21.86 11.62 -10.96
N LEU A 530 -21.35 12.31 -9.93
CA LEU A 530 -22.02 13.50 -9.38
C LEU A 530 -22.07 14.67 -10.39
N GLN A 531 -21.02 14.86 -11.21
CA GLN A 531 -21.03 15.83 -12.30
C GLN A 531 -22.06 15.46 -13.38
N ASP A 532 -22.28 14.16 -13.60
CA ASP A 532 -23.31 13.63 -14.51
C ASP A 532 -24.70 13.61 -13.87
N ASN A 533 -24.89 14.20 -12.68
CA ASN A 533 -26.15 14.24 -11.92
C ASN A 533 -26.69 12.85 -11.50
N VAL A 534 -25.83 11.85 -11.34
CA VAL A 534 -26.21 10.56 -10.77
C VAL A 534 -26.34 10.70 -9.25
N SER A 535 -27.47 10.21 -8.68
CA SER A 535 -27.73 10.27 -7.23
C SER A 535 -26.96 9.17 -6.50
N VAL A 536 -25.71 9.44 -6.17
CA VAL A 536 -24.77 8.50 -5.55
C VAL A 536 -24.02 9.14 -4.38
N ALA A 537 -23.68 8.34 -3.37
CA ALA A 537 -22.80 8.71 -2.27
C ALA A 537 -21.71 7.65 -2.06
N HIS A 538 -20.63 8.01 -1.43
CA HIS A 538 -19.52 7.14 -1.09
C HIS A 538 -19.29 7.12 0.42
N LEU A 539 -19.15 5.92 0.99
CA LEU A 539 -18.74 5.66 2.37
C LEU A 539 -17.57 4.68 2.39
N GLN A 540 -16.45 5.13 2.92
CA GLN A 540 -15.25 4.29 3.07
C GLN A 540 -15.17 3.73 4.49
N LEU A 541 -14.97 2.42 4.64
CA LEU A 541 -14.74 1.76 5.91
C LEU A 541 -13.25 1.58 6.18
N ARG A 542 -12.79 2.06 7.33
CA ARG A 542 -11.48 1.75 7.90
C ARG A 542 -11.56 0.55 8.85
N ASN A 543 -12.53 0.56 9.75
CA ASN A 543 -12.70 -0.45 10.79
C ASN A 543 -13.67 -1.52 10.29
N LEU A 544 -13.14 -2.72 10.04
CA LEU A 544 -13.86 -3.83 9.43
C LEU A 544 -14.34 -4.88 10.44
N ALA A 545 -13.73 -4.91 11.63
CA ALA A 545 -14.15 -5.72 12.78
C ALA A 545 -13.59 -5.10 14.07
N PRO A 546 -14.42 -4.75 15.09
CA PRO A 546 -15.86 -4.62 14.94
C PRO A 546 -16.22 -3.46 14.02
N PHE A 547 -17.39 -3.50 13.39
CA PHE A 547 -17.88 -2.38 12.61
C PHE A 547 -18.19 -1.16 13.49
N PRO A 548 -18.07 0.08 12.95
CA PRO A 548 -18.51 1.30 13.63
C PRO A 548 -19.97 1.22 14.04
N GLN A 549 -20.29 1.81 15.18
CA GLN A 549 -21.60 1.69 15.84
C GLN A 549 -22.75 2.23 14.99
N ASP A 550 -22.49 3.28 14.21
CA ASP A 550 -23.48 3.99 13.40
C ASP A 550 -23.62 3.43 11.95
N LEU A 551 -22.86 2.38 11.60
CA LEU A 551 -22.87 1.84 10.25
C LEU A 551 -24.26 1.34 9.81
N GLY A 552 -24.95 0.55 10.66
CA GLY A 552 -26.27 0.02 10.32
C GLY A 552 -27.31 1.11 10.06
N GLU A 553 -27.31 2.18 10.89
CA GLU A 553 -28.20 3.34 10.68
C GLU A 553 -27.91 4.03 9.33
N LYS A 554 -26.61 4.24 9.01
CA LYS A 554 -26.22 4.87 7.76
C LYS A 554 -26.61 4.03 6.54
N LEU A 555 -26.37 2.71 6.58
CA LEU A 555 -26.74 1.81 5.49
C LEU A 555 -28.27 1.83 5.23
N GLY A 556 -29.07 1.90 6.28
CA GLY A 556 -30.54 1.93 6.20
C GLY A 556 -31.13 3.16 5.49
N LYS A 557 -30.33 4.21 5.26
CA LYS A 557 -30.79 5.43 4.56
C LYS A 557 -30.84 5.28 3.03
N PHE A 558 -30.13 4.31 2.47
CA PHE A 558 -29.97 4.16 1.02
C PHE A 558 -30.84 3.06 0.45
N LYS A 559 -31.34 3.27 -0.78
CA LYS A 559 -32.18 2.28 -1.46
C LYS A 559 -31.36 1.14 -2.04
N LYS A 560 -30.15 1.43 -2.52
CA LYS A 560 -29.22 0.48 -3.10
C LYS A 560 -27.84 0.68 -2.47
N ILE A 561 -27.17 -0.42 -2.12
CA ILE A 561 -25.81 -0.41 -1.61
C ILE A 561 -24.98 -1.28 -2.55
N ILE A 562 -23.99 -0.68 -3.19
CA ILE A 562 -23.03 -1.36 -4.06
C ILE A 562 -21.74 -1.52 -3.28
N ILE A 563 -21.15 -2.74 -3.29
CA ILE A 563 -19.88 -3.02 -2.62
C ILE A 563 -18.85 -3.47 -3.67
N PRO A 564 -17.98 -2.56 -4.14
CA PRO A 564 -16.85 -2.92 -5.01
C PRO A 564 -15.73 -3.55 -4.18
N GLU A 565 -15.29 -4.76 -4.55
CA GLU A 565 -14.21 -5.47 -3.87
C GLU A 565 -13.25 -6.13 -4.86
N ILE A 566 -11.95 -6.07 -4.56
CA ILE A 566 -10.91 -6.79 -5.31
C ILE A 566 -10.78 -8.21 -4.75
N ASN A 567 -11.93 -8.88 -4.64
CA ASN A 567 -12.11 -10.26 -4.19
C ASN A 567 -13.48 -10.77 -4.65
N ASN A 568 -13.93 -11.91 -4.17
CA ASN A 568 -15.23 -12.50 -4.54
C ASN A 568 -16.38 -12.12 -3.57
N GLY A 569 -16.39 -10.88 -3.06
CA GLY A 569 -17.47 -10.37 -2.20
C GLY A 569 -17.31 -10.77 -0.74
N GLN A 570 -16.17 -10.50 -0.10
CA GLN A 570 -15.92 -10.88 1.29
C GLN A 570 -16.59 -9.93 2.28
N LEU A 571 -16.54 -8.61 2.04
CA LEU A 571 -17.20 -7.64 2.90
C LEU A 571 -18.73 -7.79 2.85
N ILE A 572 -19.27 -8.09 1.67
CA ILE A 572 -20.73 -8.24 1.50
C ILE A 572 -21.30 -9.32 2.41
N HIS A 573 -20.55 -10.42 2.64
CA HIS A 573 -20.96 -11.47 3.57
C HIS A 573 -21.04 -10.95 5.00
N LEU A 574 -20.05 -10.18 5.45
CA LEU A 574 -20.02 -9.61 6.80
C LEU A 574 -21.16 -8.59 7.01
N ILE A 575 -21.40 -7.72 6.02
CA ILE A 575 -22.49 -6.72 6.10
C ILE A 575 -23.86 -7.37 6.09
N GLN A 576 -24.06 -8.39 5.24
CA GLN A 576 -25.35 -9.08 5.17
C GLN A 576 -25.62 -9.91 6.43
N ASP A 577 -24.60 -10.52 7.03
CA ASP A 577 -24.75 -11.27 8.27
C ASP A 577 -25.09 -10.34 9.45
N GLU A 578 -24.37 -9.26 9.62
CA GLU A 578 -24.53 -8.34 10.75
C GLU A 578 -25.84 -7.52 10.68
N TYR A 579 -26.19 -7.00 9.49
CA TYR A 579 -27.27 -6.01 9.34
C TYR A 579 -28.52 -6.53 8.62
N GLN A 580 -28.47 -7.73 8.03
CA GLN A 580 -29.55 -8.31 7.20
C GLN A 580 -29.99 -7.39 6.05
N ILE A 581 -29.04 -6.60 5.51
CA ILE A 581 -29.27 -5.66 4.42
C ILE A 581 -28.79 -6.27 3.10
N LYS A 582 -29.64 -6.26 2.07
CA LYS A 582 -29.25 -6.73 0.73
C LYS A 582 -28.32 -5.73 0.06
N CYS A 583 -27.12 -6.19 -0.34
CA CYS A 583 -26.15 -5.41 -1.09
C CYS A 583 -25.94 -5.97 -2.50
N ILE A 584 -25.43 -5.13 -3.39
CA ILE A 584 -25.12 -5.47 -4.78
C ILE A 584 -23.60 -5.66 -4.88
N PRO A 585 -23.09 -6.85 -5.22
CA PRO A 585 -21.67 -7.08 -5.38
C PRO A 585 -21.16 -6.50 -6.70
N PHE A 586 -19.98 -5.87 -6.66
CA PHE A 586 -19.19 -5.55 -7.83
C PHE A 586 -17.76 -6.07 -7.64
N ASN A 587 -17.54 -7.34 -8.01
CA ASN A 587 -16.35 -8.09 -7.69
C ASN A 587 -15.36 -8.10 -8.86
N LYS A 588 -14.07 -7.85 -8.57
CA LYS A 588 -12.98 -7.93 -9.55
C LYS A 588 -11.85 -8.82 -9.00
N ILE A 589 -11.55 -9.92 -9.69
CA ILE A 589 -10.47 -10.86 -9.30
C ILE A 589 -9.49 -10.94 -10.47
N LYS A 590 -8.69 -9.88 -10.65
CA LYS A 590 -7.74 -9.77 -11.78
C LYS A 590 -6.31 -9.43 -11.33
N GLY A 591 -6.08 -9.32 -10.02
CA GLY A 591 -4.78 -8.89 -9.48
C GLY A 591 -4.40 -7.44 -9.84
N THR A 592 -5.39 -6.59 -10.10
CA THR A 592 -5.24 -5.16 -10.44
C THR A 592 -6.29 -4.32 -9.73
N PRO A 593 -6.00 -3.05 -9.39
CA PRO A 593 -6.99 -2.13 -8.87
C PRO A 593 -8.19 -1.95 -9.81
N PHE A 594 -9.30 -1.46 -9.29
CA PHE A 594 -10.41 -0.97 -10.13
C PHE A 594 -9.94 0.22 -10.97
N LEU A 595 -10.53 0.33 -12.17
CA LEU A 595 -10.52 1.56 -12.94
C LEU A 595 -11.72 2.40 -12.54
N SER A 596 -11.61 3.73 -12.55
CA SER A 596 -12.73 4.63 -12.26
C SER A 596 -13.88 4.42 -13.26
N SER A 597 -13.54 4.23 -14.53
CA SER A 597 -14.50 3.95 -15.61
C SER A 597 -15.31 2.67 -15.41
N GLU A 598 -14.69 1.59 -14.90
CA GLU A 598 -15.41 0.34 -14.58
C GLU A 598 -16.50 0.57 -13.53
N ILE A 599 -16.21 1.41 -12.53
CA ILE A 599 -17.14 1.75 -11.45
C ILE A 599 -18.26 2.65 -11.98
N GLU A 600 -17.93 3.67 -12.78
CA GLU A 600 -18.90 4.58 -13.39
C GLU A 600 -19.92 3.84 -14.26
N GLU A 601 -19.43 2.96 -15.13
CA GLU A 601 -20.28 2.15 -16.01
C GLU A 601 -21.25 1.28 -15.19
N PHE A 602 -20.73 0.55 -14.20
CA PHE A 602 -21.55 -0.32 -13.35
C PHE A 602 -22.61 0.47 -12.56
N VAL A 603 -22.23 1.61 -11.97
CA VAL A 603 -23.18 2.44 -11.20
C VAL A 603 -24.25 3.06 -12.11
N LYS A 604 -23.89 3.52 -13.33
CA LYS A 604 -24.87 4.02 -14.32
C LYS A 604 -25.87 2.93 -14.71
N GLU A 605 -25.42 1.71 -14.96
CA GLU A 605 -26.32 0.58 -15.22
C GLU A 605 -27.26 0.31 -14.05
N GLU A 606 -26.75 0.27 -12.82
CA GLU A 606 -27.57 0.03 -11.62
C GLU A 606 -28.53 1.20 -11.33
N SER A 607 -28.19 2.42 -11.72
CA SER A 607 -29.05 3.58 -11.53
C SER A 607 -30.32 3.56 -12.36
N THR A 608 -30.29 2.81 -13.48
CA THR A 608 -31.44 2.69 -14.41
C THR A 608 -32.38 1.51 -14.10
N LYS A 609 -31.94 0.57 -13.28
CA LYS A 609 -32.73 -0.58 -12.77
C LYS A 609 -33.54 -0.15 -11.55
#